data_20a57a67413543e7e44e59c2ae383ad5
#
_entry.id   20a57a67413543e7e44e59c2ae383ad5
#
_cell.length_a   1.000
_cell.length_b   1.000
_cell.length_c   1.000
_cell.angle_alpha   90.00
_cell.angle_beta   90.00
_cell.angle_gamma   90.00
#
_symmetry.space_group_name_H-M   'P 1'
#
loop_
_entity.id
_entity.type
_entity.pdbx_description
1 polymer ?
#
loop_
_entity_poly.entity_id
_entity_poly.type
_entity_poly.pdbx_seq_one_letter_code
_entity_poly.pdbx_strand_id
1 'polypeptide(L)'
;MIFDIGGNTGKWAFASCEYNADVRVTILDLPSQIAVAKANAEKRNLLNRISFFEINLLDKSNKIPQGADVVWMSQFLDCFGEDEIVSILENVKQSASPHTTVFILEPFIDNQKFDAASYCLTATSLYFTALANGNSKMYSVKAMTTLVEKAGWKVVEEFPLIGESFHTILKCRLA
;
A
#
# COMPACT_ATOMS: atom_id res chain seq x y z
N MET A 1 -12.55 2.93 10.17
CA MET A 1 -11.83 3.89 9.30
C MET A 1 -10.67 3.19 8.62
N ILE A 2 -10.53 3.31 7.30
CA ILE A 2 -9.43 2.74 6.51
C ILE A 2 -8.60 3.87 5.94
N PHE A 3 -7.28 3.77 6.04
CA PHE A 3 -6.35 4.64 5.31
C PHE A 3 -5.81 3.88 4.11
N ASP A 4 -6.11 4.40 2.90
CA ASP A 4 -5.62 3.88 1.62
C ASP A 4 -4.38 4.68 1.22
N ILE A 5 -3.21 4.15 1.56
CA ILE A 5 -1.92 4.82 1.34
C ILE A 5 -1.41 4.48 -0.06
N GLY A 6 -1.11 5.52 -0.85
CA GLY A 6 -0.85 5.35 -2.27
C GLY A 6 -2.11 5.00 -3.06
N GLY A 7 -3.28 5.46 -2.60
CA GLY A 7 -4.57 5.11 -3.19
C GLY A 7 -4.80 5.66 -4.61
N ASN A 8 -3.85 6.43 -5.13
CA ASN A 8 -3.79 6.93 -6.50
C ASN A 8 -5.12 7.57 -6.93
N THR A 9 -5.76 7.07 -7.99
CA THR A 9 -7.03 7.61 -8.51
C THR A 9 -8.27 7.17 -7.72
N GLY A 10 -8.10 6.43 -6.61
CA GLY A 10 -9.15 6.02 -5.66
C GLY A 10 -9.89 4.73 -6.01
N LYS A 11 -9.43 3.94 -6.97
CA LYS A 11 -10.15 2.74 -7.45
C LYS A 11 -10.49 1.76 -6.32
N TRP A 12 -9.52 1.46 -5.46
CA TRP A 12 -9.74 0.52 -4.35
C TRP A 12 -10.69 1.10 -3.30
N ALA A 13 -10.49 2.38 -2.94
CA ALA A 13 -11.37 3.07 -1.99
C ALA A 13 -12.83 3.08 -2.44
N PHE A 14 -13.09 3.32 -3.75
CA PHE A 14 -14.44 3.28 -4.31
C PHE A 14 -15.04 1.89 -4.20
N ALA A 15 -14.31 0.86 -4.66
CA ALA A 15 -14.77 -0.53 -4.58
C ALA A 15 -15.08 -0.95 -3.14
N SER A 16 -14.25 -0.56 -2.17
CA SER A 16 -14.47 -0.83 -0.75
C SER A 16 -15.75 -0.19 -0.23
N CYS A 17 -16.00 1.08 -0.59
CA CYS A 17 -17.22 1.78 -0.22
C CYS A 17 -18.47 1.23 -0.92
N GLU A 18 -18.35 0.77 -2.16
CA GLU A 18 -19.45 0.14 -2.90
C GLU A 18 -19.78 -1.25 -2.33
N TYR A 19 -18.75 -2.00 -1.88
CA TYR A 19 -18.92 -3.32 -1.28
C TYR A 19 -19.59 -3.27 0.10
N ASN A 20 -19.26 -2.28 0.94
CA ASN A 20 -19.80 -2.17 2.28
C ASN A 20 -20.18 -0.71 2.60
N ALA A 21 -21.45 -0.50 2.97
CA ALA A 21 -22.01 0.83 3.24
C ALA A 21 -21.42 1.52 4.48
N ASP A 22 -20.88 0.75 5.44
CA ASP A 22 -20.31 1.28 6.69
C ASP A 22 -18.85 1.68 6.56
N VAL A 23 -18.17 1.27 5.47
CA VAL A 23 -16.76 1.59 5.23
C VAL A 23 -16.61 3.08 4.94
N ARG A 24 -15.62 3.67 5.61
CA ARG A 24 -15.11 5.01 5.34
C ARG A 24 -13.63 4.94 5.06
N VAL A 25 -13.17 5.63 4.03
CA VAL A 25 -11.78 5.59 3.57
C VAL A 25 -11.21 7.00 3.55
N THR A 26 -9.98 7.15 4.02
CA THR A 26 -9.16 8.32 3.73
C THR A 26 -8.06 7.90 2.75
N ILE A 27 -8.04 8.52 1.57
CA ILE A 27 -6.96 8.32 0.58
C ILE A 27 -5.81 9.25 0.96
N LEU A 28 -4.62 8.67 1.12
CA LEU A 28 -3.38 9.41 1.38
C LEU A 28 -2.46 9.27 0.18
N ASP A 29 -2.14 10.38 -0.49
CA ASP A 29 -1.29 10.38 -1.68
C ASP A 29 -0.75 11.79 -1.97
N LEU A 30 0.06 11.91 -3.00
CA LEU A 30 0.57 13.19 -3.49
C LEU A 30 -0.58 14.11 -3.96
N PRO A 31 -0.44 15.45 -3.87
CA PRO A 31 -1.49 16.40 -4.24
C PRO A 31 -2.08 16.18 -5.63
N SER A 32 -1.25 15.82 -6.62
CA SER A 32 -1.70 15.54 -7.99
C SER A 32 -2.64 14.33 -8.06
N GLN A 33 -2.37 13.27 -7.32
CA GLN A 33 -3.20 12.08 -7.28
C GLN A 33 -4.49 12.35 -6.50
N ILE A 34 -4.40 13.05 -5.39
CA ILE A 34 -5.56 13.46 -4.59
C ILE A 34 -6.54 14.29 -5.41
N ALA A 35 -6.07 15.22 -6.23
CA ALA A 35 -6.95 16.01 -7.11
C ALA A 35 -7.77 15.11 -8.06
N VAL A 36 -7.14 14.09 -8.66
CA VAL A 36 -7.81 13.13 -9.54
C VAL A 36 -8.78 12.24 -8.75
N ALA A 37 -8.35 11.71 -7.61
CA ALA A 37 -9.18 10.85 -6.76
C ALA A 37 -10.45 11.59 -6.30
N LYS A 38 -10.32 12.87 -5.90
CA LYS A 38 -11.44 13.71 -5.48
C LYS A 38 -12.45 13.92 -6.60
N ALA A 39 -12.00 14.25 -7.80
CA ALA A 39 -12.87 14.42 -8.97
C ALA A 39 -13.60 13.11 -9.34
N ASN A 40 -12.93 11.96 -9.17
CA ASN A 40 -13.54 10.65 -9.40
C ASN A 40 -14.56 10.29 -8.31
N ALA A 41 -14.30 10.58 -7.04
CA ALA A 41 -15.23 10.36 -5.93
C ALA A 41 -16.49 11.21 -6.07
N GLU A 42 -16.35 12.45 -6.52
CA GLU A 42 -17.49 13.35 -6.78
C GLU A 42 -18.43 12.77 -7.84
N LYS A 43 -17.88 12.31 -8.97
CA LYS A 43 -18.66 11.64 -10.05
C LYS A 43 -19.41 10.41 -9.58
N ARG A 44 -18.94 9.75 -8.52
CA ARG A 44 -19.53 8.53 -7.92
C ARG A 44 -20.44 8.82 -6.72
N ASN A 45 -20.61 10.08 -6.32
CA ASN A 45 -21.34 10.48 -5.12
C ASN A 45 -20.78 9.86 -3.82
N LEU A 46 -19.46 9.71 -3.70
CA LEU A 46 -18.79 9.08 -2.56
C LEU A 46 -18.08 10.07 -1.62
N LEU A 47 -18.19 11.39 -1.84
CA LEU A 47 -17.53 12.41 -1.01
C LEU A 47 -17.97 12.39 0.47
N ASN A 48 -19.11 11.81 0.79
CA ASN A 48 -19.59 11.64 2.16
C ASN A 48 -18.94 10.47 2.93
N ARG A 49 -18.20 9.60 2.21
CA ARG A 49 -17.54 8.43 2.80
C ARG A 49 -16.05 8.36 2.51
N ILE A 50 -15.56 9.16 1.59
CA ILE A 50 -14.14 9.21 1.22
C ILE A 50 -13.59 10.58 1.56
N SER A 51 -12.54 10.59 2.38
CA SER A 51 -11.74 11.76 2.71
C SER A 51 -10.40 11.70 1.98
N PHE A 52 -9.70 12.83 1.92
CA PHE A 52 -8.45 12.97 1.19
C PHE A 52 -7.42 13.64 2.06
N PHE A 53 -6.19 13.15 2.03
CA PHE A 53 -5.07 13.70 2.76
C PHE A 53 -3.85 13.77 1.87
N GLU A 54 -3.42 14.98 1.54
CA GLU A 54 -2.24 15.22 0.71
C GLU A 54 -0.97 15.01 1.53
N ILE A 55 -0.11 14.09 1.09
CA ILE A 55 1.12 13.77 1.80
C ILE A 55 2.19 13.27 0.82
N ASN A 56 3.43 13.73 1.00
CA ASN A 56 4.62 13.10 0.43
C ASN A 56 5.30 12.28 1.54
N LEU A 57 5.21 10.96 1.46
CA LEU A 57 5.75 10.06 2.48
C LEU A 57 7.29 9.93 2.44
N LEU A 58 7.93 10.41 1.38
CA LEU A 58 9.40 10.51 1.31
C LEU A 58 9.94 11.71 2.10
N ASP A 59 9.10 12.70 2.38
CA ASP A 59 9.45 13.79 3.28
C ASP A 59 9.19 13.37 4.73
N LYS A 60 10.26 13.08 5.46
CA LYS A 60 10.22 12.60 6.86
C LYS A 60 9.58 13.60 7.85
N SER A 61 9.42 14.86 7.46
CA SER A 61 8.72 15.86 8.27
C SER A 61 7.21 15.69 8.24
N ASN A 62 6.68 15.09 7.18
CA ASN A 62 5.26 14.80 7.03
C ASN A 62 4.83 13.65 7.93
N LYS A 63 3.68 13.80 8.59
CA LYS A 63 3.14 12.81 9.51
C LYS A 63 1.77 12.34 9.03
N ILE A 64 1.58 11.03 9.03
CA ILE A 64 0.29 10.40 8.81
C ILE A 64 -0.64 10.74 9.98
N PRO A 65 -1.90 11.13 9.74
CA PRO A 65 -2.85 11.40 10.81
C PRO A 65 -3.17 10.13 11.61
N GLN A 66 -3.62 10.29 12.84
CA GLN A 66 -4.10 9.17 13.66
C GLN A 66 -5.55 8.80 13.31
N GLY A 67 -5.99 7.62 13.73
CA GLY A 67 -7.40 7.20 13.67
C GLY A 67 -7.72 6.10 12.67
N ALA A 68 -6.71 5.48 12.05
CA ALA A 68 -6.93 4.31 11.21
C ALA A 68 -7.13 3.04 12.04
N ASP A 69 -8.22 2.30 11.79
CA ASP A 69 -8.37 0.90 12.23
C ASP A 69 -7.57 -0.03 11.31
N VAL A 70 -7.56 0.32 10.02
CA VAL A 70 -6.88 -0.41 8.96
C VAL A 70 -6.06 0.55 8.12
N VAL A 71 -4.83 0.16 7.83
CA VAL A 71 -3.99 0.77 6.80
C VAL A 71 -3.87 -0.21 5.64
N TRP A 72 -4.20 0.24 4.45
CA TRP A 72 -4.13 -0.52 3.22
C TRP A 72 -3.08 0.08 2.29
N MET A 73 -2.16 -0.73 1.81
CA MET A 73 -1.15 -0.39 0.81
C MET A 73 -1.19 -1.42 -0.31
N SER A 74 -1.44 -0.99 -1.54
CA SER A 74 -1.62 -1.88 -2.69
C SER A 74 -0.76 -1.45 -3.86
N GLN A 75 0.20 -2.28 -4.23
CA GLN A 75 1.17 -2.00 -5.29
C GLN A 75 1.78 -0.60 -5.09
N PHE A 76 2.24 -0.37 -3.89
CA PHE A 76 2.74 0.91 -3.44
C PHE A 76 4.18 0.83 -2.94
N LEU A 77 4.49 -0.16 -2.10
CA LEU A 77 5.83 -0.30 -1.51
C LEU A 77 6.87 -0.75 -2.54
N ASP A 78 6.48 -1.44 -3.59
CA ASP A 78 7.33 -1.82 -4.72
C ASP A 78 7.88 -0.61 -5.50
N CYS A 79 7.29 0.58 -5.31
CA CYS A 79 7.76 1.84 -5.89
C CYS A 79 8.99 2.43 -5.18
N PHE A 80 9.43 1.88 -4.04
CA PHE A 80 10.43 2.48 -3.15
C PHE A 80 11.62 1.56 -2.87
N GLY A 81 12.75 2.18 -2.49
CA GLY A 81 13.92 1.47 -1.97
C GLY A 81 13.71 1.01 -0.53
N GLU A 82 14.56 0.07 -0.09
CA GLU A 82 14.41 -0.58 1.21
C GLU A 82 14.38 0.39 2.40
N ASP A 83 15.25 1.40 2.41
CA ASP A 83 15.28 2.40 3.49
C ASP A 83 14.06 3.33 3.46
N GLU A 84 13.51 3.60 2.28
CA GLU A 84 12.28 4.38 2.11
C GLU A 84 11.08 3.59 2.60
N ILE A 85 10.98 2.28 2.28
CA ILE A 85 9.93 1.39 2.78
C ILE A 85 9.93 1.36 4.31
N VAL A 86 11.10 1.17 4.92
CA VAL A 86 11.23 1.19 6.38
C VAL A 86 10.75 2.53 6.95
N SER A 87 11.19 3.65 6.37
CA SER A 87 10.79 4.99 6.80
C SER A 87 9.28 5.23 6.68
N ILE A 88 8.64 4.77 5.59
CA ILE A 88 7.19 4.84 5.39
C ILE A 88 6.47 4.02 6.47
N LEU A 89 6.88 2.78 6.70
CA LEU A 89 6.27 1.90 7.69
C LEU A 89 6.47 2.40 9.13
N GLU A 90 7.59 3.04 9.43
CA GLU A 90 7.81 3.73 10.72
C GLU A 90 6.88 4.94 10.90
N ASN A 91 6.60 5.70 9.84
CA ASN A 91 5.63 6.80 9.86
C ASN A 91 4.21 6.25 10.12
N VAL A 92 3.84 5.16 9.45
CA VAL A 92 2.58 4.43 9.73
C VAL A 92 2.53 3.99 11.20
N LYS A 93 3.62 3.45 11.75
CA LYS A 93 3.70 3.03 13.16
C LYS A 93 3.46 4.18 14.13
N GLN A 94 3.99 5.37 13.86
CA GLN A 94 3.78 6.56 14.70
C GLN A 94 2.32 7.02 14.74
N SER A 95 1.53 6.73 13.69
CA SER A 95 0.10 7.07 13.62
C SER A 95 -0.82 5.96 14.13
N ALA A 96 -0.30 4.74 14.29
CA ALA A 96 -1.07 3.55 14.61
C ALA A 96 -1.47 3.46 16.09
N SER A 97 -2.62 2.85 16.33
CA SER A 97 -3.05 2.37 17.64
C SER A 97 -2.65 0.90 17.83
N PRO A 98 -2.69 0.35 19.05
CA PRO A 98 -2.46 -1.09 19.30
C PRO A 98 -3.41 -2.02 18.52
N HIS A 99 -4.56 -1.50 18.08
CA HIS A 99 -5.57 -2.27 17.33
C HIS A 99 -5.44 -2.11 15.81
N THR A 100 -4.60 -1.18 15.33
CA THR A 100 -4.42 -0.94 13.91
C THR A 100 -3.84 -2.17 13.21
N THR A 101 -4.45 -2.53 12.08
CA THR A 101 -3.96 -3.60 11.20
C THR A 101 -3.43 -2.98 9.91
N VAL A 102 -2.26 -3.40 9.48
CA VAL A 102 -1.69 -3.01 8.18
C VAL A 102 -1.81 -4.18 7.21
N PHE A 103 -2.30 -3.92 6.01
CA PHE A 103 -2.32 -4.85 4.90
C PHE A 103 -1.45 -4.32 3.77
N ILE A 104 -0.55 -5.16 3.28
CA ILE A 104 0.36 -4.88 2.16
C ILE A 104 0.02 -5.89 1.06
N LEU A 105 -0.46 -5.41 -0.08
CA LEU A 105 -0.76 -6.22 -1.27
C LEU A 105 0.26 -5.91 -2.35
N GLU A 106 1.09 -6.91 -2.69
CA GLU A 106 2.12 -6.78 -3.73
C GLU A 106 2.22 -8.05 -4.59
N PRO A 107 2.74 -7.93 -5.83
CA PRO A 107 3.06 -9.08 -6.66
C PRO A 107 4.47 -9.60 -6.31
N PHE A 108 4.61 -10.41 -5.26
CA PHE A 108 5.90 -10.93 -4.83
C PHE A 108 6.48 -11.95 -5.82
N ILE A 109 7.79 -11.84 -6.11
CA ILE A 109 8.47 -12.66 -7.12
C ILE A 109 8.58 -14.15 -6.74
N ASP A 110 8.59 -14.46 -5.45
CA ASP A 110 8.74 -15.81 -4.89
C ASP A 110 7.39 -16.45 -4.51
N ASN A 111 6.28 -15.78 -4.74
CA ASN A 111 4.94 -16.27 -4.41
C ASN A 111 3.99 -16.15 -5.60
N GLN A 112 4.37 -16.79 -6.71
CA GLN A 112 3.62 -16.83 -7.95
C GLN A 112 3.20 -18.26 -8.27
N LYS A 113 2.06 -18.42 -8.94
CA LYS A 113 1.55 -19.74 -9.36
C LYS A 113 2.40 -20.39 -10.45
N PHE A 114 3.03 -19.58 -11.28
CA PHE A 114 3.80 -20.03 -12.44
C PHE A 114 5.20 -19.43 -12.44
N ASP A 115 6.20 -20.22 -12.77
CA ASP A 115 7.60 -19.75 -12.89
C ASP A 115 7.73 -18.61 -13.91
N ALA A 116 6.97 -18.67 -15.00
CA ALA A 116 6.92 -17.59 -15.98
C ALA A 116 6.48 -16.25 -15.38
N ALA A 117 5.55 -16.24 -14.42
CA ALA A 117 5.12 -15.02 -13.74
C ALA A 117 6.24 -14.45 -12.86
N SER A 118 6.95 -15.30 -12.09
CA SER A 118 8.12 -14.89 -11.31
C SER A 118 9.21 -14.30 -12.20
N TYR A 119 9.47 -14.90 -13.36
CA TYR A 119 10.40 -14.39 -14.34
C TYR A 119 9.99 -13.02 -14.89
N CYS A 120 8.71 -12.85 -15.26
CA CYS A 120 8.18 -11.57 -15.75
C CYS A 120 8.31 -10.48 -14.70
N LEU A 121 7.99 -10.75 -13.43
CA LEU A 121 8.16 -9.79 -12.33
C LEU A 121 9.62 -9.40 -12.12
N THR A 122 10.54 -10.37 -12.21
CA THR A 122 11.98 -10.10 -12.13
C THR A 122 12.44 -9.20 -13.29
N ALA A 123 11.99 -9.47 -14.51
CA ALA A 123 12.27 -8.62 -15.68
C ALA A 123 11.66 -7.21 -15.52
N THR A 124 10.46 -7.11 -14.95
CA THR A 124 9.82 -5.83 -14.64
C THR A 124 10.63 -5.04 -13.61
N SER A 125 11.23 -5.68 -12.61
CA SER A 125 12.13 -5.02 -11.66
C SER A 125 13.32 -4.38 -12.37
N LEU A 126 13.93 -5.08 -13.32
CA LEU A 126 15.04 -4.55 -14.11
C LEU A 126 14.61 -3.31 -14.92
N TYR A 127 13.43 -3.35 -15.53
CA TYR A 127 12.86 -2.21 -16.24
C TYR A 127 12.67 -1.01 -15.32
N PHE A 128 12.05 -1.19 -14.16
CA PHE A 128 11.82 -0.10 -13.21
C PHE A 128 13.13 0.49 -12.70
N THR A 129 14.09 -0.34 -12.33
CA THR A 129 15.39 0.12 -11.84
C THR A 129 16.18 0.84 -12.94
N ALA A 130 16.17 0.35 -14.18
CA ALA A 130 16.99 0.89 -15.27
C ALA A 130 16.36 2.09 -15.98
N LEU A 131 15.04 2.13 -16.14
CA LEU A 131 14.36 3.06 -17.04
C LEU A 131 13.30 3.95 -16.37
N ALA A 132 12.82 3.61 -15.16
CA ALA A 132 11.81 4.42 -14.48
C ALA A 132 12.45 5.39 -13.46
N ASN A 133 12.55 4.99 -12.19
CA ASN A 133 13.01 5.86 -11.11
C ASN A 133 14.34 5.42 -10.47
N GLY A 134 14.91 4.32 -10.90
CA GLY A 134 16.17 3.77 -10.38
C GLY A 134 16.04 3.05 -9.03
N ASN A 135 14.85 2.98 -8.45
CA ASN A 135 14.63 2.56 -7.07
C ASN A 135 13.54 1.49 -6.92
N SER A 136 12.50 1.54 -7.75
CA SER A 136 11.39 0.56 -7.75
C SER A 136 11.88 -0.83 -8.14
N LYS A 137 11.41 -1.84 -7.41
CA LYS A 137 11.63 -3.25 -7.76
C LYS A 137 10.54 -4.13 -7.18
N MET A 138 10.31 -5.28 -7.80
CA MET A 138 9.47 -6.32 -7.22
C MET A 138 10.26 -7.04 -6.12
N TYR A 139 9.67 -7.13 -4.94
CA TYR A 139 10.29 -7.77 -3.78
C TYR A 139 9.91 -9.25 -3.68
N SER A 140 10.67 -10.02 -2.91
CA SER A 140 10.22 -11.32 -2.40
C SER A 140 9.41 -11.12 -1.11
N VAL A 141 8.55 -12.08 -0.77
CA VAL A 141 7.84 -12.10 0.53
C VAL A 141 8.84 -12.01 1.67
N LYS A 142 9.93 -12.80 1.59
CA LYS A 142 10.98 -12.79 2.61
C LYS A 142 11.63 -11.42 2.78
N ALA A 143 11.98 -10.75 1.69
CA ALA A 143 12.58 -9.41 1.75
C ALA A 143 11.62 -8.39 2.35
N MET A 144 10.36 -8.36 1.90
CA MET A 144 9.35 -7.45 2.44
C MET A 144 9.08 -7.73 3.93
N THR A 145 8.98 -8.98 4.34
CA THR A 145 8.82 -9.35 5.77
C THR A 145 9.97 -8.80 6.61
N THR A 146 11.22 -8.92 6.14
CA THR A 146 12.38 -8.35 6.84
C THR A 146 12.27 -6.82 7.00
N LEU A 147 11.79 -6.10 5.98
CA LEU A 147 11.59 -4.65 6.05
C LEU A 147 10.45 -4.26 7.00
N VAL A 148 9.36 -5.02 6.97
CA VAL A 148 8.22 -4.90 7.89
C VAL A 148 8.69 -5.04 9.34
N GLU A 149 9.49 -6.08 9.64
CA GLU A 149 10.04 -6.33 10.97
C GLU A 149 11.01 -5.22 11.41
N LYS A 150 11.87 -4.75 10.50
CA LYS A 150 12.81 -3.65 10.75
C LYS A 150 12.09 -2.34 11.15
N ALA A 151 10.91 -2.11 10.59
CA ALA A 151 10.05 -0.97 10.92
C ALA A 151 9.23 -1.18 12.22
N GLY A 152 9.37 -2.33 12.89
CA GLY A 152 8.70 -2.66 14.15
C GLY A 152 7.25 -3.12 13.99
N TRP A 153 6.98 -3.78 12.87
CA TRP A 153 5.75 -4.53 12.59
C TRP A 153 6.06 -6.02 12.55
N LYS A 154 5.02 -6.85 12.64
CA LYS A 154 5.12 -8.30 12.49
C LYS A 154 4.08 -8.77 11.48
N VAL A 155 4.49 -9.56 10.49
CA VAL A 155 3.57 -10.31 9.63
C VAL A 155 2.93 -11.42 10.46
N VAL A 156 1.61 -11.38 10.59
CA VAL A 156 0.85 -12.35 11.40
C VAL A 156 0.06 -13.33 10.54
N GLU A 157 -0.16 -12.99 9.27
CA GLU A 157 -0.91 -13.83 8.34
C GLU A 157 -0.54 -13.46 6.90
N GLU A 158 -0.52 -14.45 6.02
CA GLU A 158 -0.30 -14.28 4.58
C GLU A 158 -1.50 -14.84 3.81
N PHE A 159 -1.96 -14.10 2.80
CA PHE A 159 -3.00 -14.54 1.87
C PHE A 159 -2.38 -14.59 0.47
N PRO A 160 -1.88 -15.75 0.04
CA PRO A 160 -1.21 -15.88 -1.25
C PRO A 160 -2.20 -16.01 -2.40
N LEU A 161 -1.72 -15.70 -3.61
CA LEU A 161 -2.38 -15.98 -4.89
C LEU A 161 -3.78 -15.34 -5.01
N ILE A 162 -3.91 -14.11 -4.52
CA ILE A 162 -5.15 -13.35 -4.59
C ILE A 162 -5.40 -12.88 -6.03
N GLY A 163 -6.62 -13.09 -6.51
CA GLY A 163 -7.07 -12.67 -7.82
C GLY A 163 -6.38 -13.42 -8.97
N GLU A 164 -6.61 -12.96 -10.18
CA GLU A 164 -6.06 -13.56 -11.41
C GLU A 164 -4.58 -13.21 -11.64
N SER A 165 -4.09 -12.20 -10.97
CA SER A 165 -2.71 -11.72 -11.05
C SER A 165 -1.80 -12.21 -9.93
N PHE A 166 -2.31 -13.13 -9.10
CA PHE A 166 -1.54 -13.85 -8.07
C PHE A 166 -0.78 -12.95 -7.08
N HIS A 167 -1.40 -11.84 -6.67
CA HIS A 167 -0.86 -11.00 -5.61
C HIS A 167 -0.92 -11.72 -4.26
N THR A 168 -0.08 -11.30 -3.34
CA THR A 168 -0.14 -11.75 -1.95
C THR A 168 -0.43 -10.58 -1.03
N ILE A 169 -1.32 -10.80 -0.05
CA ILE A 169 -1.56 -9.85 1.03
C ILE A 169 -0.77 -10.30 2.26
N LEU A 170 0.05 -9.42 2.79
CA LEU A 170 0.66 -9.55 4.11
C LEU A 170 -0.17 -8.77 5.12
N LYS A 171 -0.68 -9.46 6.16
CA LYS A 171 -1.37 -8.82 7.27
C LYS A 171 -0.39 -8.61 8.41
N CYS A 172 -0.23 -7.37 8.83
CA CYS A 172 0.76 -6.98 9.81
C CYS A 172 0.10 -6.35 11.04
N ARG A 173 0.74 -6.55 12.20
CA ARG A 173 0.42 -5.96 13.50
C ARG A 173 1.65 -5.32 14.10
N LEU A 174 1.48 -4.43 15.05
CA LEU A 174 2.60 -3.93 15.85
C LEU A 174 3.34 -5.09 16.54
N ALA A 175 4.69 -5.06 16.48
CA ALA A 175 5.54 -6.05 17.11
C ALA A 175 5.61 -5.89 18.63
#